data_3986b8767f250016eda39892ff6def96
#
_entry.id   3986b8767f250016eda39892ff6def96
#
_cell.length_a   1.000
_cell.length_b   1.000
_cell.length_c   1.000
_cell.angle_alpha   90.00
_cell.angle_beta   90.00
_cell.angle_gamma   90.00
#
_symmetry.space_group_name_H-M   'P 1'
#
loop_
_entity.id
_entity.type
_entity.pdbx_description
1 polymer ?
#
loop_
_entity_poly.entity_id
_entity_poly.type
_entity_poly.pdbx_seq_one_letter_code
_entity_poly.pdbx_strand_id
1 'polypeptide(L)'
;HQTNLYRLSINLRKAWMEARDLLPDILREHFPMPPILVKALCNKMNLYKKISHCWNKLIILDSSKNAREAVELHQRWPSRVKVVLLTRDGRGVYLSRRSSGRSQSESVSGWLKYYQRALPLLERYIAPDSLIKIRYEDLASEPERMGHLLCNFVGICFEPQMLDLSSISRHLVNGNDTRFSPGKGIHLDERWRTKLLGAELEFFQRTGGSMNSLLGYR
;
A
#
# COMPACT_ATOMS: atom_id res chain seq x y z
N HIS A 1 29.29 5.33 -9.02
CA HIS A 1 29.25 6.44 -8.05
C HIS A 1 27.83 6.94 -7.79
N GLN A 2 26.98 7.17 -8.78
CA GLN A 2 25.60 7.67 -8.61
C GLN A 2 24.68 6.69 -7.84
N THR A 3 24.83 5.39 -8.04
CA THR A 3 24.02 4.36 -7.34
C THR A 3 24.30 4.30 -5.84
N ASN A 4 25.51 4.58 -5.40
CA ASN A 4 25.86 4.57 -3.98
C ASN A 4 25.34 5.81 -3.25
N LEU A 5 25.38 6.98 -3.87
CA LEU A 5 24.81 8.22 -3.33
C LEU A 5 23.27 8.12 -3.22
N TYR A 6 22.61 7.50 -4.20
CA TYR A 6 21.17 7.27 -4.17
C TYR A 6 20.77 6.32 -3.03
N ARG A 7 21.49 5.20 -2.85
CA ARG A 7 21.27 4.27 -1.72
C ARG A 7 21.53 4.92 -0.37
N LEU A 8 22.57 5.73 -0.26
CA LEU A 8 22.88 6.48 0.95
C LEU A 8 21.78 7.47 1.31
N SER A 9 21.23 8.18 0.35
CA SER A 9 20.12 9.11 0.56
C SER A 9 18.83 8.41 1.01
N ILE A 10 18.53 7.22 0.48
CA ILE A 10 17.40 6.40 0.93
C ILE A 10 17.59 5.93 2.37
N ASN A 11 18.78 5.47 2.71
CA ASN A 11 19.05 4.97 4.05
C ASN A 11 19.05 6.09 5.10
N LEU A 12 19.62 7.26 4.78
CA LEU A 12 19.55 8.45 5.63
C LEU A 12 18.11 8.94 5.81
N ARG A 13 17.33 8.95 4.75
CA ARG A 13 15.89 9.25 4.81
C ARG A 13 15.17 8.30 5.75
N LYS A 14 15.40 7.01 5.61
CA LYS A 14 14.76 5.98 6.44
C LYS A 14 15.14 6.13 7.90
N ALA A 15 16.45 6.27 8.21
CA ALA A 15 16.95 6.43 9.55
C ALA A 15 16.42 7.70 10.22
N TRP A 16 16.41 8.83 9.51
CA TRP A 16 15.86 10.08 10.03
C TRP A 16 14.37 9.98 10.33
N MET A 17 13.60 9.36 9.43
CA MET A 17 12.17 9.17 9.61
C MET A 17 11.87 8.22 10.78
N GLU A 18 12.62 7.14 10.93
CA GLU A 18 12.52 6.21 12.07
C GLU A 18 12.86 6.91 13.39
N ALA A 19 13.90 7.72 13.42
CA ALA A 19 14.27 8.51 14.59
C ALA A 19 13.18 9.52 14.97
N ARG A 20 12.60 10.22 13.97
CA ARG A 20 11.50 11.17 14.21
C ARG A 20 10.25 10.49 14.77
N ASP A 21 9.96 9.23 14.38
CA ASP A 21 8.80 8.50 14.91
C ASP A 21 8.92 8.12 16.38
N LEU A 22 10.16 8.02 16.88
CA LEU A 22 10.43 7.75 18.29
C LEU A 22 10.26 9.01 19.17
N LEU A 23 10.17 10.19 18.56
CA LEU A 23 9.99 11.43 19.31
C LEU A 23 8.54 11.60 19.76
N PRO A 24 8.32 12.08 21.00
CA PRO A 24 7.02 12.60 21.44
C PRO A 24 6.50 13.67 20.48
N ASP A 25 5.17 13.79 20.32
CA ASP A 25 4.57 14.71 19.35
C ASP A 25 4.99 16.16 19.53
N ILE A 26 5.08 16.61 20.76
CA ILE A 26 5.55 17.95 21.12
C ILE A 26 6.97 18.24 20.56
N LEU A 27 7.82 17.22 20.48
CA LEU A 27 9.17 17.39 19.95
C LEU A 27 9.23 17.22 18.42
N ARG A 28 8.25 16.53 17.81
CA ARG A 28 8.17 16.37 16.34
C ARG A 28 7.93 17.68 15.62
N GLU A 29 7.15 18.58 16.19
CA GLU A 29 6.91 19.92 15.64
C GLU A 29 8.19 20.75 15.58
N HIS A 30 9.10 20.53 16.52
CA HIS A 30 10.40 21.20 16.61
C HIS A 30 11.51 20.52 15.77
N PHE A 31 11.18 19.35 15.17
CA PHE A 31 12.10 18.64 14.26
C PHE A 31 11.60 18.73 12.82
N PRO A 32 11.86 19.84 12.11
CA PRO A 32 11.43 20.02 10.75
C PRO A 32 12.10 19.01 9.83
N MET A 33 11.36 18.61 8.80
CA MET A 33 11.91 17.71 7.77
C MET A 33 13.13 18.35 7.11
N PRO A 34 14.26 17.63 6.97
CA PRO A 34 15.44 18.14 6.28
C PRO A 34 15.11 18.66 4.87
N PRO A 35 15.71 19.80 4.46
CA PRO A 35 15.39 20.42 3.16
C PRO A 35 15.54 19.46 1.97
N ILE A 36 16.50 18.53 2.03
CA ILE A 36 16.68 17.52 0.97
C ILE A 36 15.48 16.57 0.84
N LEU A 37 14.85 16.21 1.96
CA LEU A 37 13.66 15.36 1.97
C LEU A 37 12.43 16.13 1.47
N VAL A 38 12.28 17.38 1.88
CA VAL A 38 11.25 18.28 1.36
C VAL A 38 11.38 18.42 -0.16
N LYS A 39 12.59 18.64 -0.65
CA LYS A 39 12.87 18.72 -2.10
C LYS A 39 12.50 17.43 -2.83
N ALA A 40 12.80 16.27 -2.22
CA ALA A 40 12.42 14.96 -2.80
C ALA A 40 10.90 14.81 -2.94
N LEU A 41 10.13 15.19 -1.91
CA LEU A 41 8.65 15.16 -1.98
C LEU A 41 8.10 16.16 -3.02
N CYS A 42 8.67 17.36 -3.09
CA CYS A 42 8.29 18.34 -4.11
C CYS A 42 8.57 17.82 -5.52
N ASN A 43 9.74 17.20 -5.73
CA ASN A 43 10.07 16.59 -7.02
C ASN A 43 9.11 15.47 -7.39
N LYS A 44 8.71 14.63 -6.42
CA LYS A 44 7.71 13.57 -6.64
C LYS A 44 6.34 14.16 -7.02
N MET A 45 5.88 15.17 -6.31
CA MET A 45 4.63 15.86 -6.65
C MET A 45 4.69 16.53 -8.02
N ASN A 46 5.82 17.15 -8.39
CA ASN A 46 6.01 17.71 -9.71
C ASN A 46 6.04 16.64 -10.81
N LEU A 47 6.60 15.46 -10.52
CA LEU A 47 6.54 14.32 -11.44
C LEU A 47 5.08 13.89 -11.67
N TYR A 48 4.27 13.76 -10.60
CA TYR A 48 2.85 13.43 -10.73
C TYR A 48 2.09 14.44 -11.57
N LYS A 49 2.33 15.74 -11.37
CA LYS A 49 1.73 16.80 -12.20
C LYS A 49 2.12 16.66 -13.66
N LYS A 50 3.39 16.39 -13.96
CA LYS A 50 3.86 16.18 -15.33
C LYS A 50 3.21 14.95 -15.97
N ILE A 51 3.14 13.81 -15.26
CA ILE A 51 2.48 12.59 -15.73
C ILE A 51 1.00 12.87 -15.99
N SER A 52 0.31 13.53 -15.05
CA SER A 52 -1.09 13.92 -15.18
C SER A 52 -1.31 14.77 -16.45
N HIS A 53 -0.45 15.76 -16.68
CA HIS A 53 -0.53 16.61 -17.87
C HIS A 53 -0.24 15.83 -19.15
N CYS A 54 0.84 15.04 -19.20
CA CYS A 54 1.23 14.28 -20.39
C CYS A 54 0.19 13.25 -20.80
N TRP A 55 -0.48 12.63 -19.84
CA TRP A 55 -1.51 11.59 -20.08
C TRP A 55 -2.93 12.13 -20.08
N ASN A 56 -3.10 13.42 -19.86
CA ASN A 56 -4.41 14.07 -19.70
C ASN A 56 -5.30 13.31 -18.69
N LYS A 57 -4.74 12.96 -17.53
CA LYS A 57 -5.44 12.22 -16.45
C LYS A 57 -5.49 13.06 -15.18
N LEU A 58 -6.68 13.15 -14.57
CA LEU A 58 -6.90 13.91 -13.35
C LEU A 58 -6.32 13.23 -12.12
N ILE A 59 -6.31 11.90 -12.08
CA ILE A 59 -5.90 11.10 -10.94
C ILE A 59 -4.63 10.32 -11.27
N ILE A 60 -3.67 10.36 -10.38
CA ILE A 60 -2.48 9.51 -10.38
C ILE A 60 -2.56 8.55 -9.21
N LEU A 61 -2.57 7.27 -9.50
CA LEU A 61 -2.51 6.21 -8.48
C LEU A 61 -1.07 5.76 -8.26
N ASP A 62 -0.52 6.07 -7.08
CA ASP A 62 0.77 5.55 -6.64
C ASP A 62 0.60 4.29 -5.80
N SER A 63 1.03 3.15 -6.33
CA SER A 63 1.00 1.85 -5.65
C SER A 63 2.34 1.45 -5.00
N SER A 64 3.18 2.41 -4.62
CA SER A 64 4.49 2.15 -4.01
C SER A 64 4.41 1.46 -2.64
N LYS A 65 3.25 1.46 -1.98
CA LYS A 65 2.97 0.82 -0.68
C LYS A 65 3.81 1.42 0.46
N ASN A 66 4.16 2.69 0.35
CA ASN A 66 4.93 3.40 1.36
C ASN A 66 4.02 4.29 2.21
N ALA A 67 3.51 3.74 3.32
CA ALA A 67 2.58 4.45 4.22
C ALA A 67 3.16 5.76 4.77
N ARG A 68 4.46 5.76 5.10
CA ARG A 68 5.14 6.96 5.60
C ARG A 68 5.17 8.07 4.56
N GLU A 69 5.57 7.75 3.35
CA GLU A 69 5.59 8.73 2.26
C GLU A 69 4.19 9.25 1.93
N ALA A 70 3.18 8.39 2.04
CA ALA A 70 1.78 8.81 1.89
C ALA A 70 1.39 9.85 2.94
N VAL A 71 1.79 9.65 4.20
CA VAL A 71 1.58 10.63 5.29
C VAL A 71 2.28 11.95 4.99
N GLU A 72 3.57 11.93 4.64
CA GLU A 72 4.34 13.15 4.36
C GLU A 72 3.77 13.93 3.15
N LEU A 73 3.32 13.21 2.11
CA LEU A 73 2.64 13.82 0.97
C LEU A 73 1.29 14.41 1.39
N HIS A 74 0.49 13.69 2.16
CA HIS A 74 -0.81 14.17 2.61
C HIS A 74 -0.68 15.41 3.52
N GLN A 75 0.20 15.38 4.51
CA GLN A 75 0.42 16.53 5.40
C GLN A 75 0.83 17.80 4.63
N ARG A 76 1.56 17.64 3.54
CA ARG A 76 2.01 18.78 2.74
C ARG A 76 0.96 19.25 1.70
N TRP A 77 0.14 18.33 1.20
CA TRP A 77 -0.90 18.62 0.20
C TRP A 77 -2.21 17.91 0.56
N PRO A 78 -2.85 18.27 1.69
CA PRO A 78 -4.01 17.51 2.20
C PRO A 78 -5.20 17.50 1.24
N SER A 79 -5.44 18.56 0.49
CA SER A 79 -6.51 18.62 -0.50
C SER A 79 -6.22 17.84 -1.80
N ARG A 80 -4.99 17.36 -1.99
CA ARG A 80 -4.56 16.69 -3.23
C ARG A 80 -4.20 15.23 -3.06
N VAL A 81 -4.00 14.79 -1.83
CA VAL A 81 -3.51 13.43 -1.54
C VAL A 81 -4.53 12.71 -0.69
N LYS A 82 -5.13 11.69 -1.25
CA LYS A 82 -5.98 10.73 -0.55
C LYS A 82 -5.27 9.39 -0.45
N VAL A 83 -5.56 8.63 0.59
CA VAL A 83 -4.87 7.37 0.89
C VAL A 83 -5.86 6.22 0.92
N VAL A 84 -5.58 5.19 0.16
CA VAL A 84 -6.32 3.93 0.17
C VAL A 84 -5.45 2.88 0.86
N LEU A 85 -5.91 2.38 2.01
CA LEU A 85 -5.29 1.24 2.68
C LEU A 85 -6.00 -0.04 2.23
N LEU A 86 -5.39 -0.74 1.29
CA LEU A 86 -5.85 -2.06 0.86
C LEU A 86 -5.30 -3.12 1.81
N THR A 87 -6.19 -3.79 2.54
CA THR A 87 -5.86 -4.93 3.39
C THR A 87 -6.14 -6.25 2.67
N ARG A 88 -5.51 -7.33 3.12
CA ARG A 88 -5.79 -8.70 2.68
C ARG A 88 -5.59 -9.65 3.83
N ASP A 89 -6.38 -10.73 3.85
CA ASP A 89 -6.20 -11.82 4.80
C ASP A 89 -4.74 -12.27 4.82
N GLY A 90 -4.13 -12.20 6.00
CA GLY A 90 -2.73 -12.54 6.18
C GLY A 90 -2.41 -13.99 5.83
N ARG A 91 -3.40 -14.91 5.97
CA ARG A 91 -3.27 -16.32 5.55
C ARG A 91 -3.04 -16.44 4.05
N GLY A 92 -3.77 -15.66 3.25
CA GLY A 92 -3.57 -15.60 1.80
C GLY A 92 -2.19 -15.01 1.42
N VAL A 93 -1.74 -13.99 2.15
CA VAL A 93 -0.41 -13.41 1.95
C VAL A 93 0.68 -14.38 2.36
N TYR A 94 0.52 -15.06 3.50
CA TYR A 94 1.44 -16.08 3.99
C TYR A 94 1.60 -17.21 2.98
N LEU A 95 0.50 -17.81 2.51
CA LEU A 95 0.55 -18.88 1.51
C LEU A 95 1.28 -18.43 0.24
N SER A 96 0.97 -17.24 -0.28
CA SER A 96 1.62 -16.71 -1.48
C SER A 96 3.14 -16.57 -1.32
N ARG A 97 3.61 -16.14 -0.16
CA ARG A 97 5.04 -16.01 0.14
C ARG A 97 5.72 -17.35 0.35
N ARG A 98 5.04 -18.30 1.00
CA ARG A 98 5.51 -19.70 1.15
C ARG A 98 5.70 -20.34 -0.22
N SER A 99 4.74 -20.17 -1.11
CA SER A 99 4.82 -20.68 -2.49
C SER A 99 5.97 -20.07 -3.30
N SER A 100 6.51 -18.93 -2.87
CA SER A 100 7.72 -18.31 -3.45
C SER A 100 9.03 -18.78 -2.80
N GLY A 101 9.01 -19.87 -2.02
CA GLY A 101 10.19 -20.48 -1.39
C GLY A 101 10.68 -19.82 -0.11
N ARG A 102 9.92 -18.89 0.48
CA ARG A 102 10.30 -18.24 1.75
C ARG A 102 10.02 -19.15 2.94
N SER A 103 10.79 -19.00 4.00
CA SER A 103 10.55 -19.65 5.28
C SER A 103 9.20 -19.21 5.91
N GLN A 104 8.71 -19.95 6.89
CA GLN A 104 7.50 -19.59 7.64
C GLN A 104 7.61 -18.19 8.28
N SER A 105 8.72 -17.94 8.97
CA SER A 105 8.97 -16.67 9.65
C SER A 105 9.05 -15.49 8.67
N GLU A 106 9.77 -15.62 7.57
CA GLU A 106 9.87 -14.57 6.55
C GLU A 106 8.52 -14.30 5.86
N SER A 107 7.68 -15.33 5.73
CA SER A 107 6.39 -15.22 5.07
C SER A 107 5.40 -14.37 5.85
N VAL A 108 5.45 -14.40 7.18
CA VAL A 108 4.56 -13.60 8.04
C VAL A 108 5.18 -12.28 8.47
N SER A 109 6.49 -12.24 8.74
CA SER A 109 7.14 -11.10 9.39
C SER A 109 7.03 -9.80 8.60
N GLY A 110 7.20 -9.84 7.29
CA GLY A 110 7.13 -8.64 6.45
C GLY A 110 5.72 -8.06 6.37
N TRP A 111 4.69 -8.90 6.35
CA TRP A 111 3.29 -8.48 6.38
C TRP A 111 2.94 -7.89 7.77
N LEU A 112 3.32 -8.58 8.84
CA LEU A 112 3.08 -8.16 10.22
C LEU A 112 3.74 -6.80 10.51
N LYS A 113 5.05 -6.67 10.22
CA LYS A 113 5.81 -5.43 10.41
C LYS A 113 5.24 -4.26 9.61
N TYR A 114 4.72 -4.52 8.41
CA TYR A 114 4.08 -3.47 7.62
C TYR A 114 2.87 -2.90 8.34
N TYR A 115 1.91 -3.74 8.75
CA TYR A 115 0.68 -3.26 9.38
C TYR A 115 0.91 -2.70 10.78
N GLN A 116 1.81 -3.27 11.57
CA GLN A 116 2.20 -2.73 12.87
C GLN A 116 2.69 -1.27 12.78
N ARG A 117 3.33 -0.91 11.66
CA ARG A 117 3.83 0.45 11.43
C ARG A 117 2.83 1.32 10.68
N ALA A 118 2.17 0.78 9.67
CA ALA A 118 1.30 1.56 8.79
C ALA A 118 -0.01 1.97 9.45
N LEU A 119 -0.66 1.09 10.22
CA LEU A 119 -1.95 1.39 10.84
C LEU A 119 -1.90 2.62 11.76
N PRO A 120 -1.08 2.63 12.84
CA PRO A 120 -1.05 3.77 13.74
C PRO A 120 -0.57 5.06 13.05
N LEU A 121 0.31 4.92 12.06
CA LEU A 121 0.82 6.07 11.31
C LEU A 121 -0.28 6.71 10.44
N LEU A 122 -1.02 5.89 9.70
CA LEU A 122 -2.09 6.39 8.83
C LEU A 122 -3.26 6.95 9.64
N GLU A 123 -3.69 6.24 10.68
CA GLU A 123 -4.81 6.66 11.54
C GLU A 123 -4.53 7.97 12.27
N ARG A 124 -3.27 8.22 12.63
CA ARG A 124 -2.87 9.42 13.34
C ARG A 124 -2.73 10.64 12.45
N TYR A 125 -2.17 10.47 11.25
CA TYR A 125 -1.70 11.60 10.43
C TYR A 125 -2.47 11.83 9.14
N ILE A 126 -3.38 10.94 8.76
CA ILE A 126 -4.25 11.15 7.60
C ILE A 126 -5.63 11.55 8.11
N ALA A 127 -6.16 12.64 7.58
CA ALA A 127 -7.52 13.07 7.92
C ALA A 127 -8.54 11.97 7.57
N PRO A 128 -9.59 11.76 8.41
CA PRO A 128 -10.56 10.68 8.21
C PRO A 128 -11.25 10.66 6.83
N ASP A 129 -11.52 11.83 6.27
CA ASP A 129 -12.11 12.01 4.93
C ASP A 129 -11.11 11.76 3.79
N SER A 130 -9.84 11.62 4.12
CA SER A 130 -8.73 11.40 3.18
C SER A 130 -8.09 10.01 3.31
N LEU A 131 -8.63 9.16 4.19
CA LEU A 131 -8.22 7.76 4.38
C LEU A 131 -9.42 6.83 4.21
N ILE A 132 -9.31 5.89 3.27
CA ILE A 132 -10.27 4.78 3.16
C ILE A 132 -9.56 3.45 3.35
N LYS A 133 -10.16 2.56 4.16
CA LYS A 133 -9.69 1.18 4.32
C LYS A 133 -10.61 0.25 3.53
N ILE A 134 -10.05 -0.56 2.67
CA ILE A 134 -10.78 -1.55 1.87
C ILE A 134 -10.10 -2.91 1.99
N ARG A 135 -10.89 -3.96 1.85
CA ARG A 135 -10.40 -5.35 1.83
C ARG A 135 -10.23 -5.81 0.39
N TYR A 136 -9.15 -6.55 0.14
CA TYR A 136 -8.94 -7.22 -1.15
C TYR A 136 -10.11 -8.14 -1.50
N GLU A 137 -10.63 -8.82 -0.49
CA GLU A 137 -11.73 -9.77 -0.63
C GLU A 137 -13.00 -9.08 -1.14
N ASP A 138 -13.35 -7.91 -0.57
CA ASP A 138 -14.51 -7.13 -0.99
C ASP A 138 -14.29 -6.59 -2.42
N LEU A 139 -13.07 -6.08 -2.71
CA LEU A 139 -12.73 -5.60 -4.04
C LEU A 139 -12.77 -6.71 -5.10
N ALA A 140 -12.38 -7.93 -4.74
CA ALA A 140 -12.37 -9.07 -5.66
C ALA A 140 -13.75 -9.72 -5.84
N SER A 141 -14.61 -9.69 -4.80
CA SER A 141 -15.95 -10.27 -4.83
C SER A 141 -16.99 -9.32 -5.44
N GLU A 142 -16.86 -8.02 -5.17
CA GLU A 142 -17.81 -6.99 -5.56
C GLU A 142 -17.09 -5.81 -6.25
N PRO A 143 -16.39 -6.05 -7.39
CA PRO A 143 -15.49 -5.06 -7.99
C PRO A 143 -16.22 -3.78 -8.44
N GLU A 144 -17.46 -3.90 -8.91
CA GLU A 144 -18.26 -2.75 -9.34
C GLU A 144 -18.64 -1.86 -8.14
N ARG A 145 -19.19 -2.44 -7.08
CA ARG A 145 -19.54 -1.72 -5.84
C ARG A 145 -18.31 -1.02 -5.24
N MET A 146 -17.19 -1.73 -5.18
CA MET A 146 -15.94 -1.17 -4.66
C MET A 146 -15.34 -0.12 -5.61
N GLY A 147 -15.53 -0.28 -6.91
CA GLY A 147 -15.19 0.71 -7.92
C GLY A 147 -15.93 2.03 -7.70
N HIS A 148 -17.26 1.97 -7.53
CA HIS A 148 -18.07 3.15 -7.18
C HIS A 148 -17.62 3.80 -5.89
N LEU A 149 -17.35 3.00 -4.83
CA LEU A 149 -16.89 3.51 -3.55
C LEU A 149 -15.57 4.27 -3.68
N LEU A 150 -14.60 3.70 -4.41
CA LEU A 150 -13.29 4.31 -4.63
C LEU A 150 -13.39 5.56 -5.52
N CYS A 151 -14.20 5.54 -6.56
CA CYS A 151 -14.42 6.70 -7.44
C CYS A 151 -15.06 7.85 -6.66
N ASN A 152 -16.08 7.59 -5.85
CA ASN A 152 -16.68 8.60 -4.97
C ASN A 152 -15.66 9.15 -3.98
N PHE A 153 -14.84 8.28 -3.37
CA PHE A 153 -13.80 8.69 -2.45
C PHE A 153 -12.79 9.65 -3.07
N VAL A 154 -12.37 9.42 -4.33
CA VAL A 154 -11.42 10.30 -5.02
C VAL A 154 -12.08 11.44 -5.78
N GLY A 155 -13.41 11.46 -5.88
CA GLY A 155 -14.17 12.55 -6.51
C GLY A 155 -14.26 12.45 -8.04
N ILE A 156 -14.35 11.23 -8.59
CA ILE A 156 -14.57 10.98 -10.03
C ILE A 156 -15.79 10.09 -10.24
N CYS A 157 -16.31 10.07 -11.46
CA CYS A 157 -17.36 9.12 -11.84
C CYS A 157 -16.77 7.73 -12.07
N PHE A 158 -17.51 6.70 -11.68
CA PHE A 158 -17.18 5.34 -12.05
C PHE A 158 -17.55 5.08 -13.51
N GLU A 159 -16.68 4.38 -14.22
CA GLU A 159 -16.91 3.94 -15.61
C GLU A 159 -16.78 2.41 -15.67
N PRO A 160 -17.74 1.68 -16.28
CA PRO A 160 -17.68 0.22 -16.37
C PRO A 160 -16.38 -0.33 -16.99
N GLN A 161 -15.75 0.43 -17.89
CA GLN A 161 -14.47 0.09 -18.51
C GLN A 161 -13.34 -0.05 -17.49
N MET A 162 -13.47 0.53 -16.29
CA MET A 162 -12.48 0.36 -15.20
C MET A 162 -12.38 -1.08 -14.71
N LEU A 163 -13.39 -1.91 -14.97
CA LEU A 163 -13.40 -3.34 -14.65
C LEU A 163 -12.82 -4.21 -15.77
N ASP A 164 -12.70 -3.67 -16.97
CA ASP A 164 -12.10 -4.38 -18.10
C ASP A 164 -10.57 -4.32 -18.03
N LEU A 165 -9.98 -5.40 -17.52
CA LEU A 165 -8.54 -5.53 -17.44
C LEU A 165 -7.88 -6.00 -18.75
N SER A 166 -8.66 -6.37 -19.76
CA SER A 166 -8.17 -6.89 -21.04
C SER A 166 -7.72 -5.79 -21.99
N SER A 167 -8.35 -4.62 -21.91
CA SER A 167 -8.10 -3.48 -22.78
C SER A 167 -6.90 -2.62 -22.37
N ILE A 168 -6.29 -2.91 -21.19
CA ILE A 168 -5.23 -2.06 -20.64
C ILE A 168 -3.85 -2.56 -21.10
N SER A 169 -3.16 -1.75 -21.88
CA SER A 169 -1.71 -1.93 -22.12
C SER A 169 -0.94 -1.71 -20.81
N ARG A 170 -0.41 -2.80 -20.25
CA ARG A 170 0.27 -2.77 -18.95
C ARG A 170 1.76 -2.57 -19.12
N HIS A 171 2.24 -1.36 -18.92
CA HIS A 171 3.67 -1.06 -18.84
C HIS A 171 4.19 -1.29 -17.41
N LEU A 172 4.24 -2.55 -16.98
CA LEU A 172 4.65 -2.91 -15.61
C LEU A 172 6.09 -3.44 -15.62
N VAL A 173 6.98 -2.74 -14.92
CA VAL A 173 8.37 -3.15 -14.74
C VAL A 173 8.50 -4.23 -13.65
N ASN A 174 7.59 -4.30 -12.69
CA ASN A 174 7.59 -5.24 -11.56
C ASN A 174 6.17 -5.69 -11.18
N GLY A 175 6.00 -6.97 -10.86
CA GLY A 175 4.72 -7.52 -10.37
C GLY A 175 4.71 -9.04 -10.28
N ASN A 176 3.65 -9.62 -9.71
CA ASN A 176 3.44 -11.07 -9.66
C ASN A 176 3.07 -11.59 -11.05
N ASP A 177 3.41 -12.84 -11.36
CA ASP A 177 3.16 -13.52 -12.65
C ASP A 177 1.69 -13.50 -13.08
N THR A 178 0.76 -13.45 -12.12
CA THR A 178 -0.68 -13.30 -12.39
C THR A 178 -1.05 -12.01 -13.13
N ARG A 179 -0.19 -10.99 -13.12
CA ARG A 179 -0.38 -9.74 -13.89
C ARG A 179 -0.11 -9.93 -15.38
N PHE A 180 0.62 -10.98 -15.75
CA PHE A 180 0.98 -11.27 -17.13
C PHE A 180 0.04 -12.31 -17.77
N SER A 181 -0.99 -12.77 -17.06
CA SER A 181 -1.98 -13.70 -17.60
C SER A 181 -3.12 -12.91 -18.26
N PRO A 182 -3.15 -12.77 -19.59
CA PRO A 182 -4.22 -12.10 -20.29
C PRO A 182 -5.53 -12.88 -20.15
N GLY A 183 -6.65 -12.18 -20.03
CA GLY A 183 -7.99 -12.77 -20.07
C GLY A 183 -8.57 -13.28 -18.75
N LYS A 184 -7.86 -13.19 -17.63
CA LYS A 184 -8.45 -13.47 -16.30
C LYS A 184 -8.98 -12.16 -15.71
N GLY A 185 -10.31 -12.08 -15.55
CA GLY A 185 -10.96 -10.99 -14.81
C GLY A 185 -10.48 -10.90 -13.35
N ILE A 186 -11.11 -10.04 -12.58
CA ILE A 186 -10.86 -9.93 -11.13
C ILE A 186 -11.40 -11.19 -10.47
N HIS A 187 -10.55 -11.94 -9.77
CA HIS A 187 -10.93 -13.17 -9.07
C HIS A 187 -10.46 -13.14 -7.63
N LEU A 188 -11.34 -13.56 -6.73
CA LEU A 188 -11.01 -13.78 -5.32
C LEU A 188 -10.09 -15.00 -5.18
N ASP A 189 -8.92 -14.79 -4.58
CA ASP A 189 -7.96 -15.86 -4.29
C ASP A 189 -8.07 -16.32 -2.83
N GLU A 190 -8.81 -17.40 -2.62
CA GLU A 190 -9.00 -18.05 -1.32
C GLU A 190 -8.27 -19.41 -1.21
N ARG A 191 -7.28 -19.68 -2.06
CA ARG A 191 -6.53 -20.96 -2.03
C ARG A 191 -5.95 -21.31 -0.67
N TRP A 192 -5.74 -20.32 0.18
CA TRP A 192 -5.26 -20.55 1.55
C TRP A 192 -6.24 -21.41 2.37
N ARG A 193 -7.55 -21.36 2.11
CA ARG A 193 -8.57 -22.15 2.85
C ARG A 193 -8.36 -23.64 2.67
N THR A 194 -7.87 -24.08 1.53
CA THR A 194 -7.66 -25.49 1.21
C THR A 194 -6.20 -25.94 1.32
N LYS A 195 -5.25 -25.01 1.15
CA LYS A 195 -3.82 -25.32 1.08
C LYS A 195 -3.06 -25.05 2.37
N LEU A 196 -3.60 -24.21 3.26
CA LEU A 196 -2.96 -23.86 4.52
C LEU A 196 -3.62 -24.66 5.64
N LEU A 197 -3.04 -25.81 5.98
CA LEU A 197 -3.60 -26.76 6.93
C LEU A 197 -2.56 -27.13 8.01
N GLY A 198 -3.06 -27.69 9.13
CA GLY A 198 -2.24 -28.23 10.20
C GLY A 198 -1.20 -27.23 10.73
N ALA A 199 0.03 -27.66 10.86
CA ALA A 199 1.12 -26.91 11.46
C ALA A 199 1.39 -25.53 10.81
N GLU A 200 1.14 -25.36 9.53
CA GLU A 200 1.30 -24.06 8.85
C GLU A 200 0.22 -23.06 9.25
N LEU A 201 -1.02 -23.50 9.36
CA LEU A 201 -2.11 -22.66 9.84
C LEU A 201 -1.93 -22.29 11.32
N GLU A 202 -1.54 -23.26 12.15
CA GLU A 202 -1.24 -23.04 13.58
C GLU A 202 -0.08 -22.05 13.76
N PHE A 203 0.98 -22.19 12.96
CA PHE A 203 2.09 -21.24 12.98
C PHE A 203 1.61 -19.81 12.63
N PHE A 204 0.80 -19.66 11.59
CA PHE A 204 0.25 -18.36 11.22
C PHE A 204 -0.65 -17.80 12.33
N GLN A 205 -1.54 -18.60 12.90
CA GLN A 205 -2.44 -18.17 13.98
C GLN A 205 -1.66 -17.65 15.20
N ARG A 206 -0.62 -18.35 15.60
CA ARG A 206 0.23 -17.96 16.73
C ARG A 206 1.02 -16.68 16.46
N THR A 207 1.48 -16.44 15.22
CA THR A 207 2.39 -15.34 14.88
C THR A 207 1.69 -14.12 14.29
N GLY A 208 0.68 -14.33 13.46
CA GLY A 208 -0.04 -13.28 12.70
C GLY A 208 -1.51 -13.13 13.04
N GLY A 209 -2.08 -14.06 13.81
CA GLY A 209 -3.52 -14.13 14.09
C GLY A 209 -4.09 -12.85 14.72
N SER A 210 -3.41 -12.28 15.71
CA SER A 210 -3.85 -11.03 16.35
C SER A 210 -3.95 -9.86 15.37
N MET A 211 -2.96 -9.72 14.50
CA MET A 211 -2.99 -8.68 13.45
C MET A 211 -4.09 -8.98 12.42
N ASN A 212 -4.27 -10.23 12.04
CA ASN A 212 -5.33 -10.64 11.13
C ASN A 212 -6.71 -10.28 11.69
N SER A 213 -6.95 -10.54 12.97
CA SER A 213 -8.18 -10.16 13.66
C SER A 213 -8.36 -8.65 13.76
N LEU A 214 -7.28 -7.89 14.03
CA LEU A 214 -7.31 -6.42 14.04
C LEU A 214 -7.71 -5.84 12.68
N LEU A 215 -7.30 -6.49 11.59
CA LEU A 215 -7.69 -6.13 10.21
C LEU A 215 -9.11 -6.61 9.83
N GLY A 216 -9.84 -7.29 10.75
CA GLY A 216 -11.20 -7.76 10.53
C GLY A 216 -11.30 -9.14 9.86
N TYR A 217 -10.22 -9.93 9.85
CA TYR A 217 -10.20 -11.29 9.33
C TYR A 217 -10.30 -12.33 10.47
N ARG A 218 -11.31 -13.17 10.42
CA ARG A 218 -11.57 -14.23 11.41
C ARG A 218 -11.21 -15.61 10.87
#